data_d455a159e11d0da75a5cbc7ae070c655
#
_entry.id   d455a159e11d0da75a5cbc7ae070c655
#
_cell.length_a   1.000
_cell.length_b   1.000
_cell.length_c   1.000
_cell.angle_alpha   90.00
_cell.angle_beta   90.00
_cell.angle_gamma   90.00
#
_symmetry.space_group_name_H-M   'P 1'
#
loop_
_entity.id
_entity.type
_entity.pdbx_description
1 polymer ?
#
loop_
_entity_poly.entity_id
_entity_poly.type
_entity_poly.pdbx_seq_one_letter_code
_entity_poly.pdbx_strand_id
1 'polypeptide(L)'
;FRTLQVLGTYGFRGYFERKKHFIESIPPAMDNLRELLKMGEDVFPYPYMMDMLRRLTELPQYAHIEQPAASRADGYKTADRNVYVAHPQDGPATFSKYDGKGPLRVRVFSFSYRKGIPADESGNGGGYVFACRSTHNPGRYEPYKKLTGLDEPVIRFLEDDGEILTFLDSVYKLADAHVQRYIDRGFTDLMFSFGCTGGQHRSVYSAQHLAEHLHEKFGIEVHVCHREQGIEQTLL
;
A
#
# COMPACT_ATOMS: atom_id res chain seq x y z
N PHE A 1 18.27 -14.88 1.15
CA PHE A 1 18.34 -13.82 2.17
C PHE A 1 16.97 -13.56 2.81
N ARG A 2 15.92 -13.32 2.01
CA ARG A 2 14.57 -13.00 2.51
C ARG A 2 13.96 -14.09 3.42
N THR A 3 14.18 -15.36 3.11
CA THR A 3 13.68 -16.48 3.90
C THR A 3 14.25 -16.49 5.33
N LEU A 4 15.54 -16.21 5.49
CA LEU A 4 16.20 -16.12 6.79
C LEU A 4 15.70 -14.91 7.61
N GLN A 5 15.47 -13.80 6.96
CA GLN A 5 14.90 -12.60 7.57
C GLN A 5 13.47 -12.85 8.09
N VAL A 6 12.65 -13.54 7.31
CA VAL A 6 11.28 -13.92 7.67
C VAL A 6 11.29 -14.89 8.85
N LEU A 7 12.13 -15.94 8.83
CA LEU A 7 12.29 -16.90 9.93
C LEU A 7 12.75 -16.22 11.22
N GLY A 8 13.69 -15.27 11.13
CA GLY A 8 14.12 -14.48 12.29
C GLY A 8 12.97 -13.66 12.89
N THR A 9 12.16 -13.05 12.05
CA THR A 9 10.96 -12.29 12.47
C THR A 9 9.93 -13.20 13.14
N TYR A 10 9.65 -14.39 12.57
CA TYR A 10 8.69 -15.33 13.13
C TYR A 10 9.19 -15.91 14.47
N GLY A 11 10.48 -16.23 14.57
CA GLY A 11 11.08 -16.68 15.82
C GLY A 11 10.97 -15.61 16.92
N PHE A 12 11.38 -14.37 16.63
CA PHE A 12 11.33 -13.30 17.61
C PHE A 12 9.88 -12.99 18.06
N ARG A 13 8.97 -12.73 17.10
CA ARG A 13 7.59 -12.39 17.44
C ARG A 13 6.79 -13.57 17.98
N GLY A 14 7.08 -14.79 17.55
CA GLY A 14 6.42 -15.99 18.04
C GLY A 14 6.84 -16.34 19.47
N TYR A 15 8.12 -16.58 19.67
CA TYR A 15 8.63 -17.08 20.96
C TYR A 15 8.85 -15.96 22.00
N PHE A 16 9.38 -14.81 21.59
CA PHE A 16 9.67 -13.72 22.53
C PHE A 16 8.43 -12.86 22.80
N GLU A 17 7.73 -12.38 21.76
CA GLU A 17 6.50 -11.60 21.91
C GLU A 17 5.25 -12.48 22.16
N ARG A 18 5.39 -13.82 22.16
CA ARG A 18 4.34 -14.83 22.39
C ARG A 18 3.11 -14.69 21.47
N LYS A 19 3.31 -14.23 20.24
CA LYS A 19 2.25 -14.09 19.27
C LYS A 19 2.01 -15.38 18.51
N LYS A 20 0.91 -16.06 18.80
CA LYS A 20 0.57 -17.41 18.33
C LYS A 20 0.64 -17.56 16.80
N HIS A 21 0.09 -16.63 16.03
CA HIS A 21 0.09 -16.68 14.57
C HIS A 21 1.49 -16.68 13.94
N PHE A 22 2.50 -16.10 14.61
CA PHE A 22 3.88 -16.17 14.15
C PHE A 22 4.50 -17.55 14.42
N ILE A 23 4.15 -18.20 15.54
CA ILE A 23 4.57 -19.58 15.82
C ILE A 23 3.99 -20.52 14.77
N GLU A 24 2.72 -20.38 14.45
CA GLU A 24 2.02 -21.17 13.42
C GLU A 24 2.60 -20.96 12.00
N SER A 25 3.26 -19.81 11.76
CA SER A 25 3.91 -19.51 10.49
C SER A 25 5.33 -20.09 10.34
N ILE A 26 5.92 -20.61 11.43
CA ILE A 26 7.28 -21.18 11.40
C ILE A 26 7.34 -22.47 10.56
N PRO A 27 6.46 -23.48 10.72
CA PRO A 27 6.54 -24.71 9.94
C PRO A 27 6.50 -24.48 8.42
N PRO A 28 5.57 -23.71 7.85
CA PRO A 28 5.58 -23.40 6.41
C PRO A 28 6.86 -22.67 5.95
N ALA A 29 7.42 -21.81 6.79
CA ALA A 29 8.66 -21.11 6.47
C ALA A 29 9.87 -22.05 6.49
N MET A 30 9.87 -23.08 7.34
CA MET A 30 10.89 -24.14 7.36
C MET A 30 10.78 -25.05 6.13
N ASP A 31 9.58 -25.33 5.64
CA ASP A 31 9.39 -26.07 4.39
C ASP A 31 9.97 -25.28 3.20
N ASN A 32 9.71 -23.97 3.11
CA ASN A 32 10.34 -23.11 2.11
C ASN A 32 11.88 -23.12 2.22
N LEU A 33 12.42 -23.17 3.43
CA LEU A 33 13.88 -23.27 3.60
C LEU A 33 14.40 -24.62 3.10
N ARG A 34 13.70 -25.74 3.38
CA ARG A 34 14.06 -27.07 2.84
C ARG A 34 14.10 -27.09 1.33
N GLU A 35 13.10 -26.49 0.67
CA GLU A 35 13.08 -26.39 -0.79
C GLU A 35 14.27 -25.56 -1.33
N LEU A 36 14.59 -24.44 -0.70
CA LEU A 36 15.76 -23.65 -1.09
C LEU A 36 17.08 -24.41 -0.92
N LEU A 37 17.23 -25.22 0.13
CA LEU A 37 18.42 -26.02 0.38
C LEU A 37 18.61 -27.15 -0.65
N LYS A 38 17.55 -27.60 -1.33
CA LYS A 38 17.63 -28.55 -2.45
C LYS A 38 18.25 -27.96 -3.72
N MET A 39 18.27 -26.64 -3.85
CA MET A 39 18.86 -25.95 -5.03
C MET A 39 20.40 -26.07 -5.07
N GLY A 40 21.02 -26.54 -3.97
CA GLY A 40 22.42 -26.90 -3.91
C GLY A 40 23.41 -25.76 -3.71
N GLU A 41 24.68 -26.13 -3.66
CA GLU A 41 25.80 -25.22 -3.36
C GLU A 41 26.10 -24.25 -4.53
N ASP A 42 25.70 -24.59 -5.74
CA ASP A 42 25.86 -23.71 -6.91
C ASP A 42 25.14 -22.36 -6.77
N VAL A 43 24.05 -22.34 -5.99
CA VAL A 43 23.26 -21.11 -5.74
C VAL A 43 23.75 -20.40 -4.47
N PHE A 44 24.29 -21.14 -3.49
CA PHE A 44 24.76 -20.63 -2.20
C PHE A 44 26.16 -21.17 -1.87
N PRO A 45 27.23 -20.50 -2.29
CA PRO A 45 28.61 -20.97 -2.13
C PRO A 45 29.15 -20.79 -0.69
N TYR A 46 28.34 -21.12 0.33
CA TYR A 46 28.67 -20.99 1.74
C TYR A 46 28.45 -22.33 2.48
N PRO A 47 29.33 -23.31 2.35
CA PRO A 47 29.11 -24.69 2.84
C PRO A 47 28.81 -24.78 4.35
N TYR A 48 29.47 -23.96 5.15
CA TYR A 48 29.21 -23.94 6.60
C TYR A 48 27.78 -23.43 6.93
N MET A 49 27.35 -22.38 6.26
CA MET A 49 26.00 -21.85 6.43
C MET A 49 24.95 -22.84 5.93
N MET A 50 25.19 -23.51 4.82
CA MET A 50 24.30 -24.54 4.29
C MET A 50 24.16 -25.74 5.26
N ASP A 51 25.26 -26.21 5.86
CA ASP A 51 25.23 -27.25 6.88
C ASP A 51 24.45 -26.81 8.12
N MET A 52 24.71 -25.63 8.62
CA MET A 52 23.95 -25.03 9.74
C MET A 52 22.45 -24.97 9.47
N LEU A 53 22.05 -24.51 8.27
CA LEU A 53 20.64 -24.40 7.88
C LEU A 53 19.99 -25.80 7.71
N ARG A 54 20.70 -26.80 7.18
CA ARG A 54 20.22 -28.20 7.13
C ARG A 54 19.94 -28.72 8.52
N ARG A 55 20.89 -28.60 9.44
CA ARG A 55 20.69 -28.98 10.85
C ARG A 55 19.52 -28.27 11.51
N LEU A 56 19.33 -26.99 11.21
CA LEU A 56 18.19 -26.23 11.71
C LEU A 56 16.84 -26.84 11.26
N THR A 57 16.75 -27.27 10.00
CA THR A 57 15.53 -27.89 9.46
C THR A 57 15.26 -29.30 9.99
N GLU A 58 16.28 -29.95 10.56
CA GLU A 58 16.18 -31.29 11.12
C GLU A 58 15.86 -31.33 12.62
N LEU A 59 15.84 -30.17 13.29
CA LEU A 59 15.48 -30.11 14.70
C LEU A 59 14.08 -30.65 14.95
N PRO A 60 13.86 -31.47 16.01
CA PRO A 60 12.56 -32.11 16.27
C PRO A 60 11.38 -31.16 16.36
N GLN A 61 11.59 -29.93 16.85
CA GLN A 61 10.57 -28.92 16.95
C GLN A 61 10.13 -28.36 15.59
N TYR A 62 10.91 -28.60 14.53
CA TYR A 62 10.63 -28.18 13.15
C TYR A 62 10.50 -29.38 12.21
N ALA A 63 10.48 -30.61 12.76
CA ALA A 63 10.18 -31.80 11.99
C ALA A 63 8.84 -31.67 11.30
N HIS A 64 8.78 -32.14 10.08
CA HIS A 64 7.61 -32.09 9.22
C HIS A 64 6.39 -32.69 9.92
N ILE A 65 5.46 -31.86 10.37
CA ILE A 65 4.11 -32.30 10.69
C ILE A 65 3.43 -32.43 9.35
N GLU A 66 3.19 -33.67 8.88
CA GLU A 66 2.36 -33.89 7.68
C GLU A 66 1.02 -33.20 7.89
N GLN A 67 0.89 -32.01 7.30
CA GLN A 67 -0.42 -31.40 7.18
C GLN A 67 -1.18 -32.15 6.09
N PRO A 68 -2.46 -32.51 6.31
CA PRO A 68 -3.28 -33.13 5.29
C PRO A 68 -3.21 -32.31 4.00
N ALA A 69 -3.08 -32.97 2.86
CA ALA A 69 -2.89 -32.34 1.56
C ALA A 69 -3.95 -31.26 1.22
N ALA A 70 -5.13 -31.34 1.81
CA ALA A 70 -6.21 -30.35 1.69
C ALA A 70 -5.86 -28.96 2.28
N SER A 71 -5.04 -28.90 3.35
CA SER A 71 -4.66 -27.60 3.94
C SER A 71 -3.58 -26.87 3.14
N ARG A 72 -2.82 -27.59 2.30
CA ARG A 72 -1.81 -27.00 1.41
C ARG A 72 -2.45 -26.32 0.18
N ALA A 73 -3.56 -26.87 -0.31
CA ALA A 73 -4.26 -26.31 -1.47
C ALA A 73 -5.05 -25.05 -1.12
N ASP A 74 -5.62 -24.97 0.10
CA ASP A 74 -6.44 -23.84 0.52
C ASP A 74 -5.64 -22.73 1.25
N GLY A 75 -4.47 -23.03 1.82
CA GLY A 75 -3.62 -22.03 2.49
C GLY A 75 -2.74 -21.24 1.52
N TYR A 76 -2.52 -21.72 0.30
CA TYR A 76 -1.85 -21.06 -0.82
C TYR A 76 -2.68 -21.07 -2.11
N LYS A 77 -3.96 -21.14 -2.03
CA LYS A 77 -4.66 -20.13 -2.80
C LYS A 77 -4.13 -18.85 -2.18
N THR A 78 -2.96 -18.46 -2.69
CA THR A 78 -2.59 -17.08 -2.68
C THR A 78 -3.94 -16.41 -2.82
N ALA A 79 -4.42 -15.71 -1.82
CA ALA A 79 -5.26 -14.59 -2.12
C ALA A 79 -4.55 -14.04 -3.34
N ASP A 80 -5.03 -14.48 -4.52
CA ASP A 80 -4.30 -14.38 -5.78
C ASP A 80 -3.88 -12.98 -5.81
N ARG A 81 -2.61 -12.77 -5.62
CA ARG A 81 -1.92 -11.57 -5.22
C ARG A 81 -2.58 -10.42 -5.94
N ASN A 82 -3.69 -9.89 -5.39
CA ASN A 82 -4.43 -8.76 -5.94
C ASN A 82 -4.67 -8.78 -7.46
N VAL A 83 -4.62 -9.94 -8.09
CA VAL A 83 -5.29 -10.13 -9.34
C VAL A 83 -6.75 -10.24 -8.95
N TYR A 84 -7.47 -9.16 -9.09
CA TYR A 84 -8.93 -9.16 -9.05
C TYR A 84 -9.38 -10.21 -10.07
N VAL A 85 -9.69 -11.40 -9.58
CA VAL A 85 -10.45 -12.37 -10.35
C VAL A 85 -11.88 -11.89 -10.25
N ALA A 86 -12.35 -11.21 -11.30
CA ALA A 86 -13.74 -10.85 -11.43
C ALA A 86 -14.57 -12.12 -11.15
N HIS A 87 -15.41 -12.08 -10.11
CA HIS A 87 -16.36 -13.16 -9.91
C HIS A 87 -17.21 -13.25 -11.17
N PRO A 88 -17.62 -14.46 -11.61
CA PRO A 88 -18.49 -14.62 -12.79
C PRO A 88 -19.80 -13.81 -12.74
N GLN A 89 -20.17 -13.32 -11.57
CA GLN A 89 -21.32 -12.45 -11.32
C GLN A 89 -20.98 -10.95 -11.47
N ASP A 90 -19.69 -10.60 -11.43
CA ASP A 90 -19.24 -9.26 -11.74
C ASP A 90 -19.08 -9.25 -13.28
N GLY A 91 -20.00 -8.69 -14.00
CA GLY A 91 -19.91 -8.54 -15.47
C GLY A 91 -18.55 -7.94 -15.91
N PRO A 92 -18.24 -7.82 -17.20
CA PRO A 92 -17.00 -7.25 -17.66
C PRO A 92 -16.80 -5.92 -16.96
N ALA A 93 -15.59 -5.69 -16.41
CA ALA A 93 -15.22 -4.46 -15.70
C ALA A 93 -15.30 -3.28 -16.68
N THR A 94 -16.49 -2.80 -16.93
CA THR A 94 -16.75 -1.54 -17.65
C THR A 94 -16.67 -0.45 -16.60
N PHE A 95 -15.68 0.42 -16.74
CA PHE A 95 -15.62 1.67 -15.98
C PHE A 95 -16.83 2.51 -16.39
N SER A 96 -17.91 2.41 -15.64
CA SER A 96 -19.05 3.30 -15.80
C SER A 96 -18.80 4.55 -14.98
N LYS A 97 -19.04 5.72 -15.55
CA LYS A 97 -19.08 6.95 -14.76
C LYS A 97 -20.17 6.81 -13.70
N TYR A 98 -19.84 7.24 -12.49
CA TYR A 98 -20.80 7.35 -11.41
C TYR A 98 -21.91 8.34 -11.83
N ASP A 99 -23.17 7.93 -11.69
CA ASP A 99 -24.32 8.69 -12.18
C ASP A 99 -24.83 9.78 -11.22
N GLY A 100 -24.06 10.07 -10.17
CA GLY A 100 -24.40 11.06 -9.14
C GLY A 100 -25.49 10.63 -8.17
N LYS A 101 -26.01 9.42 -8.27
CA LYS A 101 -27.13 8.93 -7.46
C LYS A 101 -26.73 8.00 -6.31
N GLY A 102 -25.50 7.64 -6.23
CA GLY A 102 -24.99 6.79 -5.16
C GLY A 102 -24.40 7.61 -4.02
N PRO A 103 -24.22 7.00 -2.86
CA PRO A 103 -23.77 7.69 -1.65
C PRO A 103 -22.25 7.79 -1.51
N LEU A 104 -21.44 7.41 -2.51
CA LEU A 104 -19.99 7.41 -2.36
C LEU A 104 -19.44 8.84 -2.26
N ARG A 105 -18.83 9.14 -1.12
CA ARG A 105 -18.02 10.34 -0.89
C ARG A 105 -16.54 9.95 -0.88
N VAL A 106 -15.75 10.57 -1.74
CA VAL A 106 -14.29 10.44 -1.69
C VAL A 106 -13.71 11.67 -1.02
N ARG A 107 -12.90 11.44 0.01
CA ARG A 107 -12.22 12.50 0.75
C ARG A 107 -10.71 12.38 0.53
N VAL A 108 -10.09 13.48 0.10
CA VAL A 108 -8.65 13.52 -0.18
C VAL A 108 -7.99 14.59 0.68
N PHE A 109 -6.99 14.18 1.45
CA PHE A 109 -6.29 15.06 2.38
C PHE A 109 -4.84 15.24 1.97
N SER A 110 -4.32 16.46 2.11
CA SER A 110 -2.89 16.69 2.22
C SER A 110 -2.50 17.04 3.66
N PHE A 111 -1.38 16.52 4.16
CA PHE A 111 -0.99 16.70 5.54
C PHE A 111 0.53 16.71 5.77
N SER A 112 0.93 17.26 6.95
CA SER A 112 2.29 17.21 7.48
C SER A 112 2.46 16.01 8.41
N TYR A 113 3.45 15.15 8.17
CA TYR A 113 3.80 14.10 9.12
C TYR A 113 4.22 14.63 10.51
N ARG A 114 4.70 15.89 10.59
CA ARG A 114 5.02 16.52 11.88
C ARG A 114 3.78 16.79 12.73
N LYS A 115 2.61 16.93 12.09
CA LYS A 115 1.33 17.18 12.77
C LYS A 115 0.43 15.94 12.85
N GLY A 116 0.92 14.81 12.34
CA GLY A 116 0.21 13.53 12.38
C GLY A 116 -0.73 13.31 11.20
N ILE A 117 -1.12 12.06 11.01
CA ILE A 117 -2.05 11.63 9.96
C ILE A 117 -3.45 12.17 10.29
N PRO A 118 -4.23 12.63 9.30
CA PRO A 118 -5.62 13.03 9.50
C PRO A 118 -6.45 11.89 10.10
N ALA A 119 -7.28 12.22 11.10
CA ALA A 119 -8.24 11.28 11.66
C ALA A 119 -9.36 10.99 10.65
N ASP A 120 -9.89 9.78 10.69
CA ASP A 120 -11.07 9.43 9.92
C ASP A 120 -12.32 9.67 10.75
N GLU A 121 -13.14 10.63 10.30
CA GLU A 121 -14.39 10.99 10.96
C GLU A 121 -15.58 10.10 10.55
N SER A 122 -15.40 9.24 9.52
CA SER A 122 -16.46 8.34 9.06
C SER A 122 -16.75 7.17 10.00
N GLY A 123 -15.83 6.88 10.92
CA GLY A 123 -15.89 5.71 11.79
C GLY A 123 -15.44 4.41 11.14
N ASN A 124 -15.00 4.43 9.87
CA ASN A 124 -14.53 3.23 9.13
C ASN A 124 -13.07 2.86 9.45
N GLY A 125 -12.39 3.63 10.30
CA GLY A 125 -11.05 3.31 10.76
C GLY A 125 -9.91 3.81 9.87
N GLY A 126 -10.18 4.71 8.94
CA GLY A 126 -9.19 5.37 8.08
C GLY A 126 -9.28 4.99 6.61
N GLY A 127 -8.24 5.31 5.88
CA GLY A 127 -8.14 5.08 4.44
C GLY A 127 -6.68 4.91 4.01
N TYR A 128 -6.41 5.22 2.75
CA TYR A 128 -5.06 5.14 2.20
C TYR A 128 -4.19 6.28 2.68
N VAL A 129 -2.96 5.99 3.07
CA VAL A 129 -1.96 6.99 3.44
C VAL A 129 -0.73 6.84 2.56
N PHE A 130 -0.46 7.82 1.73
CA PHE A 130 0.66 7.87 0.81
C PHE A 130 1.75 8.82 1.30
N ALA A 131 2.99 8.33 1.35
CA ALA A 131 4.14 9.14 1.75
C ALA A 131 4.84 9.73 0.53
N CYS A 132 4.65 11.03 0.28
CA CYS A 132 5.29 11.74 -0.84
C CYS A 132 6.75 12.12 -0.53
N ARG A 133 7.36 11.59 0.54
CA ARG A 133 8.71 11.99 0.98
C ARG A 133 9.84 11.43 0.13
N SER A 134 9.57 10.40 -0.66
CA SER A 134 10.53 9.80 -1.58
C SER A 134 10.82 10.66 -2.81
N THR A 135 9.89 11.54 -3.19
CA THR A 135 10.04 12.41 -4.37
C THR A 135 10.80 13.69 -4.04
N HIS A 136 11.31 14.34 -5.08
CA HIS A 136 12.14 15.54 -4.96
C HIS A 136 11.41 16.67 -4.19
N ASN A 137 12.15 17.37 -3.34
CA ASN A 137 11.56 18.31 -2.38
C ASN A 137 11.81 19.78 -2.76
N PRO A 138 10.81 20.50 -3.29
CA PRO A 138 10.93 21.93 -3.62
C PRO A 138 11.32 22.79 -2.42
N GLY A 139 10.85 22.42 -1.23
CA GLY A 139 11.11 23.17 0.01
C GLY A 139 12.58 23.27 0.45
N ARG A 140 13.50 22.58 -0.26
CA ARG A 140 14.97 22.77 -0.07
C ARG A 140 15.49 24.03 -0.72
N TYR A 141 14.74 24.63 -1.65
CA TYR A 141 15.17 25.75 -2.46
C TYR A 141 14.41 27.04 -2.09
N GLU A 142 15.12 28.14 -1.89
CA GLU A 142 14.57 29.42 -1.44
C GLU A 142 13.36 29.91 -2.25
N PRO A 143 13.36 29.83 -3.60
CA PRO A 143 12.24 30.34 -4.39
C PRO A 143 10.92 29.68 -4.08
N TYR A 144 10.91 28.43 -3.58
CA TYR A 144 9.68 27.64 -3.36
C TYR A 144 9.26 27.58 -1.91
N LYS A 145 10.06 28.05 -0.95
CA LYS A 145 9.77 27.88 0.49
C LYS A 145 8.46 28.49 0.95
N LYS A 146 8.03 29.59 0.30
CA LYS A 146 6.78 30.30 0.64
C LYS A 146 5.59 29.88 -0.21
N LEU A 147 5.84 29.09 -1.25
CA LEU A 147 4.82 28.59 -2.19
C LEU A 147 4.27 27.25 -1.71
N THR A 148 3.19 26.83 -2.32
CA THR A 148 2.51 25.56 -2.05
C THR A 148 2.51 24.66 -3.29
N GLY A 149 2.03 23.43 -3.16
CA GLY A 149 1.84 22.53 -4.30
C GLY A 149 0.75 22.96 -5.29
N LEU A 150 0.03 24.07 -5.03
CA LEU A 150 -0.95 24.66 -5.95
C LEU A 150 -0.35 25.81 -6.78
N ASP A 151 0.85 26.24 -6.45
CA ASP A 151 1.49 27.37 -7.13
C ASP A 151 2.28 26.89 -8.35
N GLU A 152 2.07 27.52 -9.50
CA GLU A 152 2.65 27.18 -10.80
C GLU A 152 4.17 26.92 -10.77
N PRO A 153 5.02 27.71 -10.09
CA PRO A 153 6.46 27.43 -10.05
C PRO A 153 6.81 26.12 -9.34
N VAL A 154 5.99 25.71 -8.35
CA VAL A 154 6.18 24.44 -7.62
C VAL A 154 5.66 23.28 -8.47
N ILE A 155 4.53 23.46 -9.14
CA ILE A 155 3.96 22.49 -10.08
C ILE A 155 5.00 22.14 -11.13
N ARG A 156 5.53 23.13 -11.84
CA ARG A 156 6.58 22.94 -12.86
C ARG A 156 7.82 22.23 -12.31
N PHE A 157 8.31 22.65 -11.15
CA PHE A 157 9.47 22.01 -10.52
C PHE A 157 9.24 20.52 -10.29
N LEU A 158 8.05 20.12 -9.84
CA LEU A 158 7.70 18.73 -9.56
C LEU A 158 7.49 17.91 -10.82
N GLU A 159 6.93 18.51 -11.86
CA GLU A 159 6.65 17.87 -13.15
C GLU A 159 7.93 17.70 -13.99
N ASP A 160 8.78 18.72 -14.04
CA ASP A 160 10.05 18.69 -14.76
C ASP A 160 11.01 17.62 -14.21
N ASP A 161 10.96 17.37 -12.89
CA ASP A 161 11.74 16.31 -12.23
C ASP A 161 11.18 14.90 -12.55
N GLY A 162 9.87 14.77 -12.72
CA GLY A 162 9.18 13.55 -13.13
C GLY A 162 8.97 12.49 -12.04
N GLU A 163 9.67 12.56 -10.89
CA GLU A 163 9.51 11.56 -9.82
C GLU A 163 8.08 11.54 -9.26
N ILE A 164 7.46 12.71 -9.09
CA ILE A 164 6.10 12.81 -8.57
C ILE A 164 5.05 12.29 -9.56
N LEU A 165 5.31 12.43 -10.86
CA LEU A 165 4.43 11.89 -11.90
C LEU A 165 4.43 10.36 -11.90
N THR A 166 5.61 9.75 -11.78
CA THR A 166 5.78 8.29 -11.65
C THR A 166 5.08 7.75 -10.38
N PHE A 167 5.20 8.50 -9.28
CA PHE A 167 4.50 8.18 -8.04
C PHE A 167 2.99 8.24 -8.22
N LEU A 168 2.46 9.31 -8.81
CA LEU A 168 1.03 9.50 -9.04
C LEU A 168 0.45 8.47 -10.01
N ASP A 169 1.17 8.08 -11.06
CA ASP A 169 0.72 7.01 -11.97
C ASP A 169 0.42 5.71 -11.20
N SER A 170 1.27 5.36 -10.25
CA SER A 170 1.06 4.19 -9.40
C SER A 170 -0.13 4.36 -8.45
N VAL A 171 -0.33 5.57 -7.91
CA VAL A 171 -1.46 5.90 -7.04
C VAL A 171 -2.77 5.88 -7.82
N TYR A 172 -2.81 6.43 -9.03
CA TYR A 172 -3.99 6.43 -9.88
C TYR A 172 -4.47 5.02 -10.20
N LYS A 173 -3.57 4.12 -10.59
CA LYS A 173 -3.91 2.71 -10.87
C LYS A 173 -4.55 2.02 -9.66
N LEU A 174 -4.03 2.27 -8.47
CA LEU A 174 -4.58 1.72 -7.24
C LEU A 174 -5.92 2.37 -6.88
N ALA A 175 -5.99 3.70 -6.94
CA ALA A 175 -7.19 4.46 -6.57
C ALA A 175 -8.36 4.13 -7.50
N ASP A 176 -8.11 4.06 -8.81
CA ASP A 176 -9.12 3.74 -9.82
C ASP A 176 -9.80 2.39 -9.55
N ALA A 177 -8.99 1.36 -9.31
CA ALA A 177 -9.52 0.03 -9.03
C ALA A 177 -10.38 -0.01 -7.77
N HIS A 178 -10.00 0.76 -6.75
CA HIS A 178 -10.72 0.79 -5.48
C HIS A 178 -11.96 1.67 -5.52
N VAL A 179 -11.91 2.83 -6.17
CA VAL A 179 -13.08 3.69 -6.38
C VAL A 179 -14.16 2.92 -7.16
N GLN A 180 -13.77 2.27 -8.27
CA GLN A 180 -14.72 1.45 -9.03
C GLN A 180 -15.36 0.38 -8.16
N ARG A 181 -14.54 -0.33 -7.35
CA ARG A 181 -15.06 -1.38 -6.47
C ARG A 181 -15.99 -0.86 -5.38
N TYR A 182 -15.71 0.34 -4.86
CA TYR A 182 -16.58 1.00 -3.88
C TYR A 182 -17.93 1.39 -4.50
N ILE A 183 -17.92 1.91 -5.73
CA ILE A 183 -19.14 2.21 -6.48
C ILE A 183 -19.96 0.92 -6.68
N ASP A 184 -19.34 -0.14 -7.19
CA ASP A 184 -19.99 -1.43 -7.47
C ASP A 184 -20.62 -2.06 -6.23
N ARG A 185 -20.04 -1.83 -5.05
CA ARG A 185 -20.52 -2.36 -3.78
C ARG A 185 -21.48 -1.44 -3.03
N GLY A 186 -21.71 -0.24 -3.52
CA GLY A 186 -22.54 0.75 -2.86
C GLY A 186 -21.95 1.26 -1.54
N PHE A 187 -20.60 1.32 -1.42
CA PHE A 187 -19.94 1.90 -0.26
C PHE A 187 -20.08 3.41 -0.27
N THR A 188 -20.10 4.01 0.92
CA THR A 188 -20.49 5.41 1.10
C THR A 188 -19.35 6.37 1.37
N ASP A 189 -18.16 5.86 1.70
CA ASP A 189 -17.01 6.69 2.06
C ASP A 189 -15.69 6.02 1.71
N LEU A 190 -14.77 6.79 1.14
CA LEU A 190 -13.42 6.37 0.84
C LEU A 190 -12.46 7.53 1.10
N MET A 191 -11.37 7.28 1.82
CA MET A 191 -10.41 8.29 2.24
C MET A 191 -9.03 8.03 1.66
N PHE A 192 -8.42 9.07 1.09
CA PHE A 192 -7.02 9.11 0.68
C PHE A 192 -6.30 10.24 1.38
N SER A 193 -5.08 9.99 1.85
CA SER A 193 -4.27 11.00 2.54
C SER A 193 -2.86 11.02 2.01
N PHE A 194 -2.36 12.20 1.65
CA PHE A 194 -1.01 12.41 1.14
C PHE A 194 -0.17 13.17 2.16
N GLY A 195 0.94 12.57 2.59
CA GLY A 195 1.82 13.15 3.59
C GLY A 195 3.20 13.49 3.05
N CYS A 196 3.66 14.69 3.34
CA CYS A 196 5.08 15.04 3.24
C CYS A 196 5.58 15.64 4.55
N THR A 197 6.85 16.05 4.65
CA THR A 197 7.43 16.51 5.92
C THR A 197 6.70 17.75 6.45
N GLY A 198 6.46 18.74 5.58
CA GLY A 198 5.83 20.02 5.95
C GLY A 198 4.36 20.16 5.55
N GLY A 199 3.80 19.21 4.78
CA GLY A 199 2.41 19.31 4.31
C GLY A 199 2.15 20.45 3.32
N GLN A 200 3.17 20.96 2.62
CA GLN A 200 3.06 22.23 1.88
C GLN A 200 3.18 22.08 0.35
N HIS A 201 4.05 21.22 -0.15
CA HIS A 201 4.34 21.11 -1.59
C HIS A 201 3.84 19.79 -2.17
N ARG A 202 4.63 18.71 -2.03
CA ARG A 202 4.41 17.39 -2.64
C ARG A 202 3.07 16.77 -2.25
N SER A 203 2.70 16.84 -0.98
CA SER A 203 1.42 16.32 -0.49
C SER A 203 0.22 17.11 -1.03
N VAL A 204 0.34 18.44 -1.13
CA VAL A 204 -0.69 19.31 -1.68
C VAL A 204 -0.88 19.02 -3.16
N TYR A 205 0.19 19.03 -3.94
CA TYR A 205 0.19 18.66 -5.35
C TYR A 205 -0.47 17.29 -5.58
N SER A 206 0.01 16.26 -4.86
CA SER A 206 -0.50 14.90 -5.06
C SER A 206 -1.98 14.74 -4.67
N ALA A 207 -2.42 15.39 -3.59
CA ALA A 207 -3.80 15.33 -3.17
C ALA A 207 -4.74 16.02 -4.18
N GLN A 208 -4.35 17.20 -4.68
CA GLN A 208 -5.11 17.94 -5.69
C GLN A 208 -5.27 17.11 -6.96
N HIS A 209 -4.18 16.61 -7.51
CA HIS A 209 -4.20 15.86 -8.75
C HIS A 209 -4.95 14.52 -8.64
N LEU A 210 -4.89 13.81 -7.49
CA LEU A 210 -5.73 12.64 -7.32
C LEU A 210 -7.21 13.00 -7.30
N ALA A 211 -7.57 14.07 -6.61
CA ALA A 211 -8.97 14.49 -6.52
C ALA A 211 -9.55 14.85 -7.90
N GLU A 212 -8.80 15.64 -8.67
CA GLU A 212 -9.17 16.01 -10.04
C GLU A 212 -9.30 14.78 -10.93
N HIS A 213 -8.31 13.88 -10.90
CA HIS A 213 -8.33 12.63 -11.64
C HIS A 213 -9.56 11.77 -11.35
N LEU A 214 -9.90 11.59 -10.06
CA LEU A 214 -11.06 10.78 -9.67
C LEU A 214 -12.38 11.43 -10.07
N HIS A 215 -12.49 12.74 -9.89
CA HIS A 215 -13.67 13.51 -10.31
C HIS A 215 -13.86 13.43 -11.83
N GLU A 216 -12.83 13.71 -12.62
CA GLU A 216 -12.90 13.67 -14.08
C GLU A 216 -13.22 12.26 -14.60
N LYS A 217 -12.61 11.25 -14.03
CA LYS A 217 -12.74 9.87 -14.50
C LYS A 217 -14.08 9.26 -14.16
N PHE A 218 -14.55 9.41 -12.93
CA PHE A 218 -15.73 8.73 -12.42
C PHE A 218 -16.96 9.63 -12.30
N GLY A 219 -16.81 10.95 -12.38
CA GLY A 219 -17.89 11.91 -12.17
C GLY A 219 -18.44 11.89 -10.75
N ILE A 220 -17.62 11.49 -9.76
CA ILE A 220 -18.00 11.44 -8.35
C ILE A 220 -17.68 12.75 -7.65
N GLU A 221 -18.40 13.02 -6.57
CA GLU A 221 -18.09 14.12 -5.65
C GLU A 221 -16.80 13.80 -4.87
N VAL A 222 -15.84 14.73 -4.92
CA VAL A 222 -14.57 14.59 -4.19
C VAL A 222 -14.34 15.80 -3.30
N HIS A 223 -14.20 15.56 -2.00
CA HIS A 223 -13.83 16.58 -1.02
C HIS A 223 -12.31 16.61 -0.83
N VAL A 224 -11.69 17.75 -1.09
CA VAL A 224 -10.25 17.96 -0.91
C VAL A 224 -10.02 18.87 0.28
N CYS A 225 -9.14 18.45 1.20
CA CYS A 225 -8.70 19.24 2.33
C CYS A 225 -7.17 19.33 2.36
N HIS A 226 -6.64 20.52 2.09
CA HIS A 226 -5.24 20.84 2.30
C HIS A 226 -5.05 21.38 3.72
N ARG A 227 -4.91 20.47 4.66
CA ARG A 227 -4.98 20.74 6.10
C ARG A 227 -4.07 21.85 6.57
N GLU A 228 -2.82 21.87 6.08
CA GLU A 228 -1.82 22.84 6.53
C GLU A 228 -1.98 24.24 5.91
N GLN A 229 -2.74 24.33 4.83
CA GLN A 229 -3.11 25.58 4.15
C GLN A 229 -4.47 26.11 4.59
N GLY A 230 -5.27 25.30 5.28
CA GLY A 230 -6.66 25.64 5.62
C GLY A 230 -7.56 25.78 4.38
N ILE A 231 -7.27 25.03 3.32
CA ILE A 231 -8.04 25.04 2.07
C ILE A 231 -8.91 23.80 2.02
N GLU A 232 -10.21 24.01 1.80
CA GLU A 232 -11.18 22.95 1.56
C GLU A 232 -11.90 23.24 0.24
N GLN A 233 -12.06 22.19 -0.58
CA GLN A 233 -12.72 22.27 -1.89
C GLN A 233 -13.62 21.06 -2.07
N THR A 234 -14.70 21.24 -2.82
CA THR A 234 -15.55 20.14 -3.29
C THR A 234 -15.62 20.20 -4.80
N LEU A 235 -15.20 19.13 -5.46
CA LEU A 235 -15.34 18.91 -6.89
C LEU A 235 -16.69 18.19 -7.12
N LEU A 236 -17.59 18.83 -7.92
CA LEU A 236 -18.95 18.36 -8.17
C LEU A 236 -19.15 17.97 -9.64
#